data_468580d5327385c788955a7ed663b0c0
#
_entry.id   468580d5327385c788955a7ed663b0c0
#
_cell.length_a   1.000
_cell.length_b   1.000
_cell.length_c   1.000
_cell.angle_alpha   90.00
_cell.angle_beta   90.00
_cell.angle_gamma   90.00
#
_symmetry.space_group_name_H-M   'P 1'
#
loop_
_entity.id
_entity.type
_entity.pdbx_description
1 polymer ?
#
loop_
_entity_poly.entity_id
_entity_poly.type
_entity_poly.pdbx_seq_one_letter_code
_entity_poly.pdbx_strand_id
1 'polypeptide(L)'
;MAMADCEGEKTIHYEEDGWSVTLTRYVSMELGETVASWVEFPNGWYLHSDNADAEFTQDGAKTYLQRLKSVWMESPFWDSVKAMEKKPQ
;
A
#
# COMPACT_ATOMS: atom_id res chain seq x y z
N MET A 1 15.54 8.78 -21.23
CA MET A 1 15.03 8.75 -20.85
C MET A 1 14.94 8.65 -19.64
N ALA A 2 14.54 9.21 -19.34
CA ALA A 2 14.45 9.37 -18.09
C ALA A 2 14.17 8.22 -17.39
N MET A 3 14.22 7.29 -18.03
CA MET A 3 13.94 6.14 -17.43
C MET A 3 15.00 5.68 -16.57
N ALA A 4 16.05 6.36 -16.59
CA ALA A 4 17.10 6.03 -15.69
C ALA A 4 16.64 6.06 -14.26
N ASP A 5 15.71 6.93 -13.97
CA ASP A 5 15.28 7.03 -12.61
C ASP A 5 14.38 5.88 -12.21
N CYS A 6 13.93 5.10 -13.15
CA CYS A 6 13.15 3.92 -12.82
C CYS A 6 14.00 2.68 -12.69
N GLU A 7 15.28 2.83 -12.93
CA GLU A 7 16.17 1.72 -12.81
C GLU A 7 16.21 1.28 -11.37
N GLY A 8 15.95 0.07 -11.06
CA GLY A 8 15.88 -0.40 -9.70
C GLY A 8 14.51 -0.31 -9.05
N GLU A 9 13.58 0.36 -9.70
CA GLU A 9 12.24 0.40 -9.16
C GLU A 9 11.56 -0.94 -9.39
N LYS A 10 11.00 -1.50 -8.35
CA LYS A 10 10.34 -2.79 -8.42
C LYS A 10 9.05 -2.72 -7.64
N THR A 11 8.10 -3.57 -8.01
CA THR A 11 6.81 -3.59 -7.33
C THR A 11 6.44 -5.02 -6.94
N ILE A 12 5.69 -5.13 -5.85
CA ILE A 12 5.11 -6.37 -5.38
C ILE A 12 3.65 -6.09 -5.09
N HIS A 13 2.78 -6.96 -5.55
CA HIS A 13 1.34 -6.78 -5.39
C HIS A 13 0.75 -7.97 -4.65
N TYR A 14 -0.17 -7.72 -3.72
CA TYR A 14 -0.85 -8.76 -2.96
C TYR A 14 -2.30 -8.35 -2.72
N GLU A 15 -3.21 -9.30 -2.84
CA GLU A 15 -4.64 -9.04 -2.64
C GLU A 15 -5.23 -10.05 -1.69
N GLU A 16 -6.18 -9.61 -0.90
CA GLU A 16 -6.86 -10.48 0.06
C GLU A 16 -8.22 -9.87 0.39
N ASP A 17 -9.29 -10.63 0.19
CA ASP A 17 -10.65 -10.23 0.61
C ASP A 17 -11.07 -8.84 0.12
N GLY A 18 -10.69 -8.48 -1.09
CA GLY A 18 -11.05 -7.19 -1.65
C GLY A 18 -10.08 -6.07 -1.29
N TRP A 19 -9.15 -6.33 -0.40
CA TRP A 19 -8.08 -5.40 -0.09
C TRP A 19 -6.89 -5.70 -1.00
N SER A 20 -6.14 -4.67 -1.34
CA SER A 20 -4.92 -4.90 -2.10
C SER A 20 -3.82 -3.98 -1.62
N VAL A 21 -2.59 -4.40 -1.81
CA VAL A 21 -1.43 -3.58 -1.51
C VAL A 21 -0.44 -3.71 -2.64
N THR A 22 0.15 -2.60 -3.02
CA THR A 22 1.26 -2.58 -3.95
C THR A 22 2.43 -1.92 -3.23
N LEU A 23 3.51 -2.64 -3.10
CA LEU A 23 4.74 -2.10 -2.54
C LEU A 23 5.68 -1.75 -3.69
N THR A 24 6.27 -0.59 -3.64
CA THR A 24 7.22 -0.14 -4.66
C THR A 24 8.53 0.19 -3.96
N ARG A 25 9.59 -0.46 -4.37
CA ARG A 25 10.91 -0.15 -3.84
C ARG A 25 11.62 0.80 -4.80
N TYR A 26 12.16 1.86 -4.27
CA TYR A 26 12.88 2.84 -5.09
C TYR A 26 13.99 3.48 -4.26
N VAL A 27 14.85 4.21 -4.92
CA VAL A 27 15.94 4.91 -4.24
C VAL A 27 15.59 6.39 -4.17
N SER A 28 15.53 6.90 -2.96
CA SER A 28 15.28 8.30 -2.71
C SER A 28 16.60 8.99 -2.43
N MET A 29 16.74 10.20 -2.94
CA MET A 29 17.97 10.94 -2.68
C MET A 29 18.11 11.32 -1.22
N GLU A 30 17.00 11.43 -0.53
CA GLU A 30 17.04 11.80 0.88
C GLU A 30 17.07 10.61 1.81
N LEU A 31 16.33 9.57 1.48
CA LEU A 31 16.15 8.45 2.38
C LEU A 31 16.93 7.21 2.00
N GLY A 32 17.53 7.23 0.81
CA GLY A 32 18.19 6.05 0.31
C GLY A 32 17.15 5.06 -0.20
N GLU A 33 17.36 3.78 0.03
CA GLU A 33 16.41 2.78 -0.41
C GLU A 33 15.15 2.85 0.41
N THR A 34 14.02 2.92 -0.26
CA THR A 34 12.73 3.19 0.37
C THR A 34 11.66 2.31 -0.23
N VAL A 35 10.67 1.96 0.58
CA VAL A 35 9.51 1.20 0.13
C VAL A 35 8.28 2.06 0.31
N ALA A 36 7.57 2.31 -0.78
CA ALA A 36 6.30 3.02 -0.73
C ALA A 36 5.17 2.00 -0.77
N SER A 37 4.02 2.36 -0.23
CA SER A 37 2.87 1.47 -0.26
C SER A 37 1.65 2.18 -0.80
N TRP A 38 0.82 1.43 -1.50
CA TRP A 38 -0.47 1.86 -1.98
C TRP A 38 -1.46 0.77 -1.60
N VAL A 39 -2.35 1.07 -0.67
CA VAL A 39 -3.31 0.10 -0.18
C VAL A 39 -4.70 0.52 -0.62
N GLU A 40 -5.42 -0.40 -1.26
CA GLU A 40 -6.80 -0.12 -1.67
C GLU A 40 -7.75 -0.91 -0.81
N PHE A 41 -8.80 -0.26 -0.36
CA PHE A 41 -9.86 -0.85 0.44
C PHE A 41 -10.91 -1.45 -0.48
N PRO A 42 -11.72 -2.37 0.02
CA PRO A 42 -12.79 -2.96 -0.81
C PRO A 42 -13.78 -1.94 -1.36
N ASN A 43 -13.93 -0.79 -0.71
CA ASN A 43 -14.86 0.23 -1.16
C ASN A 43 -14.24 1.21 -2.16
N GLY A 44 -13.00 0.97 -2.59
CA GLY A 44 -12.35 1.80 -3.59
C GLY A 44 -11.49 2.92 -3.05
N TRP A 45 -11.50 3.15 -1.74
CA TRP A 45 -10.61 4.14 -1.14
C TRP A 45 -9.21 3.56 -1.05
N TYR A 46 -8.23 4.43 -0.91
CA TYR A 46 -6.86 3.98 -0.83
C TYR A 46 -6.06 4.82 0.17
N LEU A 47 -4.95 4.25 0.61
CA LEU A 47 -3.97 4.92 1.43
C LEU A 47 -2.62 4.82 0.75
N HIS A 48 -1.88 5.90 0.74
CA HIS A 48 -0.56 5.95 0.15
C HIS A 48 0.45 6.34 1.22
N SER A 49 1.59 5.66 1.24
CA SER A 49 2.68 6.01 2.13
C SER A 49 3.98 6.01 1.34
N ASP A 50 4.76 7.06 1.47
CA ASP A 50 6.05 7.14 0.79
C ASP A 50 7.11 6.33 1.49
N ASN A 51 6.88 5.96 2.75
CA ASN A 51 7.86 5.23 3.52
C ASN A 51 7.12 4.21 4.37
N ALA A 52 6.84 3.08 3.78
CA ALA A 52 6.08 2.03 4.45
C ALA A 52 7.00 1.16 5.29
N ASP A 53 6.51 0.77 6.46
CA ASP A 53 7.23 -0.14 7.34
C ASP A 53 6.88 -1.56 6.93
N ALA A 54 7.43 -1.98 5.83
CA ALA A 54 7.13 -3.29 5.26
C ALA A 54 8.37 -3.87 4.59
N GLU A 55 8.53 -5.17 4.73
CA GLU A 55 9.61 -5.87 4.04
C GLU A 55 9.20 -6.02 2.57
N PHE A 56 10.14 -5.81 1.68
CA PHE A 56 9.84 -5.86 0.25
C PHE A 56 9.92 -7.28 -0.28
N THR A 57 8.93 -8.11 0.13
CA THR A 57 8.76 -9.48 -0.31
C THR A 57 7.26 -9.75 -0.38
N GLN A 58 6.87 -10.88 -0.99
CA GLN A 58 5.47 -11.26 -1.01
C GLN A 58 4.95 -11.46 0.41
N ASP A 59 5.73 -12.10 1.26
CA ASP A 59 5.34 -12.28 2.65
C ASP A 59 5.26 -10.95 3.38
N GLY A 60 6.16 -10.03 3.06
CA GLY A 60 6.13 -8.70 3.65
C GLY A 60 4.90 -7.93 3.26
N ALA A 61 4.50 -8.02 1.99
CA ALA A 61 3.29 -7.37 1.52
C ALA A 61 2.06 -7.96 2.21
N LYS A 62 2.00 -9.27 2.32
CA LYS A 62 0.90 -9.94 2.98
C LYS A 62 0.81 -9.54 4.44
N THR A 63 1.93 -9.55 5.15
CA THR A 63 1.97 -9.19 6.57
C THR A 63 1.54 -7.74 6.77
N TYR A 64 2.05 -6.87 5.92
CA TYR A 64 1.72 -5.45 6.00
C TYR A 64 0.22 -5.22 5.79
N LEU A 65 -0.33 -5.85 4.76
CA LEU A 65 -1.75 -5.69 4.46
C LEU A 65 -2.61 -6.26 5.59
N GLN A 66 -2.26 -7.41 6.13
CA GLN A 66 -3.03 -8.04 7.18
C GLN A 66 -3.00 -7.20 8.46
N ARG A 67 -1.85 -6.62 8.77
CA ARG A 67 -1.74 -5.75 9.93
C ARG A 67 -2.61 -4.50 9.76
N LEU A 68 -2.51 -3.89 8.59
CA LEU A 68 -3.28 -2.69 8.31
C LEU A 68 -4.77 -2.97 8.31
N LYS A 69 -5.16 -4.07 7.70
CA LYS A 69 -6.54 -4.50 7.65
C LYS A 69 -7.10 -4.69 9.06
N SER A 70 -6.32 -5.34 9.92
CA SER A 70 -6.73 -5.57 11.29
C SER A 70 -6.92 -4.25 12.05
N VAL A 71 -5.98 -3.35 11.90
CA VAL A 71 -6.06 -2.04 12.55
C VAL A 71 -7.31 -1.29 12.12
N TRP A 72 -7.57 -1.27 10.81
CA TRP A 72 -8.74 -0.55 10.31
C TRP A 72 -10.05 -1.22 10.70
N MET A 73 -10.11 -2.54 10.62
CA MET A 73 -11.35 -3.25 10.92
C MET A 73 -11.70 -3.19 12.39
N GLU A 74 -10.71 -3.00 13.26
CA GLU A 74 -10.94 -2.86 14.68
C GLU A 74 -11.15 -1.40 15.09
N SER A 75 -11.00 -0.48 14.16
CA SER A 75 -11.17 0.93 14.44
C SER A 75 -12.65 1.26 14.66
N PRO A 76 -12.96 2.14 15.63
CA PRO A 76 -14.35 2.57 15.80
C PRO A 76 -14.88 3.34 14.60
N PHE A 77 -13.99 3.74 13.69
CA PHE A 77 -14.41 4.45 12.47
C PHE A 77 -14.63 3.52 11.29
N TRP A 78 -14.42 2.21 11.47
CA TRP A 78 -14.48 1.29 10.34
C TRP A 78 -15.83 1.31 9.64
N ASP A 79 -16.92 1.35 10.42
CA ASP A 79 -18.25 1.37 9.80
C ASP A 79 -18.45 2.60 8.93
N SER A 80 -17.91 3.73 9.35
CA SER A 80 -17.96 4.93 8.54
C SER A 80 -17.12 4.81 7.28
N VAL A 81 -15.93 4.26 7.42
CA VAL A 81 -15.02 4.11 6.29
C VAL A 81 -15.61 3.19 5.24
N LYS A 82 -16.15 2.04 5.65
CA LYS A 82 -16.63 1.10 4.65
C LYS A 82 -17.93 1.57 4.01
N ALA A 83 -18.63 2.51 4.65
CA ALA A 83 -19.84 3.08 4.05
C ALA A 83 -19.51 4.17 3.05
N MET A 84 -18.28 4.68 3.06
CA MET A 84 -17.87 5.72 2.13
C MET A 84 -17.34 5.07 0.88
N GLU A 85 -18.06 5.16 -0.19
CA GLU A 85 -17.61 4.60 -1.45
C GLU A 85 -16.94 5.69 -2.26
N LYS A 86 -15.87 5.32 -2.92
CA LYS A 86 -15.19 6.26 -3.79
C LYS A 86 -16.09 6.56 -4.97
N LYS A 87 -16.34 7.82 -5.22
CA LYS A 87 -17.19 8.20 -6.31
C LYS A 87 -16.46 8.08 -7.64
N PRO A 88 -17.16 7.59 -8.66
CA PRO A 88 -16.52 7.54 -9.99
C PRO A 88 -16.22 8.95 -10.46
N GLN A 89 -15.16 9.05 -11.20
CA GLN A 89 -14.74 10.35 -11.76
C GLN A 89 -15.21 10.55 -13.16
#